data_1de76eabd4c88cf0d3f9bb9fdd24f927
#
_entry.id   1de76eabd4c88cf0d3f9bb9fdd24f927
#
_cell.length_a   1.000
_cell.length_b   1.000
_cell.length_c   1.000
_cell.angle_alpha   90.00
_cell.angle_beta   90.00
_cell.angle_gamma   90.00
#
_symmetry.space_group_name_H-M   'P 1'
#
loop_
_entity.id
_entity.type
_entity.pdbx_description
1 polymer ?
#
loop_
_entity_poly.entity_id
_entity_poly.type
_entity_poly.pdbx_seq_one_letter_code
_entity_poly.pdbx_strand_id
1 'polypeptide(L)'
;AGGSVTTGIQNTLIGGLAGDALTDADYNVAIGYNALSADTLGSTSTAIGISALSVQNFTTATNSFNTAVGYTAGGSVSTGQYNTLIGGSAGDSLTTGASNTAVGYAALATEDAHGQNTAIGSRALYTLNAGADSYNVAVGNDAGYLMTTGTRNTIIGGLAGDAITTGAKNVAVGTSAMSTNILGSRSVAVGDSALATQNSATAVDMYNTAVGHGAGSAVTTGIQNTIVGGLAGDALTDGDANTALGYTAMSAVVTGDG
;
A
#
# COMPACT_ATOMS: atom_id res chain seq x y z
N ALA A 1 5.35 -2.26 -33.59
CA ALA A 1 6.24 -1.75 -32.54
C ALA A 1 7.07 -0.59 -33.09
N GLY A 2 7.15 0.50 -32.35
CA GLY A 2 8.00 1.65 -32.68
C GLY A 2 7.65 2.36 -33.98
N GLY A 3 6.37 2.42 -34.35
CA GLY A 3 5.93 2.99 -35.63
C GLY A 3 6.31 4.44 -35.83
N SER A 4 6.45 5.21 -34.76
CA SER A 4 6.75 6.64 -34.79
C SER A 4 8.20 7.00 -34.38
N VAL A 5 9.05 6.00 -34.06
CA VAL A 5 10.43 6.27 -33.62
C VAL A 5 11.22 6.99 -34.73
N THR A 6 11.77 8.14 -34.37
CA THR A 6 12.57 8.99 -35.30
C THR A 6 14.04 9.01 -34.93
N THR A 7 14.39 9.61 -33.78
CA THR A 7 15.75 9.80 -33.30
C THR A 7 16.05 9.00 -32.02
N GLY A 8 14.99 8.46 -31.38
CA GLY A 8 15.14 7.66 -30.16
C GLY A 8 16.03 6.44 -30.33
N ILE A 9 16.94 6.23 -29.40
CA ILE A 9 17.95 5.17 -29.43
C ILE A 9 17.84 4.19 -28.25
N GLN A 10 18.39 3.00 -28.44
CA GLN A 10 18.52 1.98 -27.39
C GLN A 10 17.16 1.52 -26.78
N ASN A 11 16.11 1.54 -27.58
CA ASN A 11 14.81 1.03 -27.21
C ASN A 11 14.67 -0.46 -27.59
N THR A 12 14.07 -1.26 -26.72
CA THR A 12 13.68 -2.64 -26.98
C THR A 12 12.15 -2.72 -27.08
N LEU A 13 11.61 -2.87 -28.28
CA LEU A 13 10.18 -2.79 -28.58
C LEU A 13 9.70 -4.10 -29.23
N ILE A 14 8.93 -4.92 -28.50
CA ILE A 14 8.48 -6.24 -28.94
C ILE A 14 6.95 -6.39 -28.74
N GLY A 15 6.24 -6.55 -29.81
CA GLY A 15 4.77 -6.74 -29.78
C GLY A 15 4.01 -5.73 -30.63
N GLY A 16 2.74 -6.02 -30.92
CA GLY A 16 1.88 -5.09 -31.64
C GLY A 16 1.69 -3.81 -30.85
N LEU A 17 1.90 -2.65 -31.48
CA LEU A 17 1.78 -1.31 -30.88
C LEU A 17 2.72 -1.04 -29.68
N ALA A 18 3.74 -1.89 -29.42
CA ALA A 18 4.71 -1.63 -28.36
C ALA A 18 5.53 -0.37 -28.70
N GLY A 19 5.52 0.63 -27.80
CA GLY A 19 6.21 1.90 -27.99
C GLY A 19 5.84 2.63 -29.27
N ASP A 20 4.61 2.51 -29.74
CA ASP A 20 4.23 2.93 -31.10
C ASP A 20 4.24 4.45 -31.30
N ALA A 21 4.00 5.23 -30.25
CA ALA A 21 4.04 6.69 -30.26
C ALA A 21 5.42 7.27 -29.93
N LEU A 22 6.39 6.49 -29.48
CA LEU A 22 7.74 6.98 -29.16
C LEU A 22 8.36 7.68 -30.35
N THR A 23 8.94 8.85 -30.13
CA THR A 23 9.62 9.63 -31.20
C THR A 23 11.12 9.79 -30.91
N ASP A 24 11.50 10.62 -29.95
CA ASP A 24 12.87 10.92 -29.53
C ASP A 24 13.14 10.46 -28.10
N ALA A 25 12.57 9.34 -27.74
CA ALA A 25 12.66 8.74 -26.39
C ALA A 25 13.69 7.60 -26.37
N ASP A 26 14.49 7.51 -25.34
CA ASP A 26 15.62 6.61 -25.25
C ASP A 26 15.48 5.57 -24.12
N TYR A 27 16.20 4.46 -24.25
CA TYR A 27 16.42 3.49 -23.18
C TYR A 27 15.13 2.83 -22.65
N ASN A 28 14.09 2.71 -23.47
CA ASN A 28 12.85 2.07 -23.06
C ASN A 28 12.84 0.58 -23.39
N VAL A 29 12.23 -0.21 -22.53
CA VAL A 29 11.87 -1.60 -22.79
C VAL A 29 10.34 -1.70 -22.82
N ALA A 30 9.75 -1.98 -23.97
CA ALA A 30 8.31 -2.21 -24.14
C ALA A 30 8.08 -3.58 -24.78
N ILE A 31 7.57 -4.54 -24.02
CA ILE A 31 7.33 -5.92 -24.45
C ILE A 31 5.88 -6.31 -24.17
N GLY A 32 5.10 -6.50 -25.21
CA GLY A 32 3.68 -6.87 -25.13
C GLY A 32 2.82 -6.03 -26.04
N TYR A 33 1.58 -6.50 -26.31
CA TYR A 33 0.61 -5.73 -27.05
C TYR A 33 0.29 -4.44 -26.29
N ASN A 34 0.40 -3.28 -26.99
CA ASN A 34 0.07 -1.96 -26.44
C ASN A 34 0.93 -1.53 -25.22
N ALA A 35 2.09 -2.17 -24.98
CA ALA A 35 3.01 -1.75 -23.91
C ALA A 35 3.64 -0.40 -24.27
N LEU A 36 3.60 0.59 -23.38
CA LEU A 36 4.16 1.95 -23.53
C LEU A 36 3.73 2.63 -24.85
N SER A 37 2.50 2.39 -25.30
CA SER A 37 2.06 2.74 -26.65
C SER A 37 1.76 4.21 -26.87
N ALA A 38 1.45 4.98 -25.82
CA ALA A 38 1.07 6.39 -25.93
C ALA A 38 2.23 7.37 -25.66
N ASP A 39 3.34 6.91 -25.09
CA ASP A 39 4.45 7.77 -24.71
C ASP A 39 5.20 8.30 -25.92
N THR A 40 5.49 9.58 -25.92
CA THR A 40 6.18 10.25 -27.03
C THR A 40 7.65 10.56 -26.74
N LEU A 41 7.95 11.13 -25.56
CA LEU A 41 9.27 11.64 -25.19
C LEU A 41 9.77 11.11 -23.81
N GLY A 42 9.04 10.15 -23.23
CA GLY A 42 9.45 9.52 -21.97
C GLY A 42 10.55 8.49 -22.20
N SER A 43 11.61 8.59 -21.44
CA SER A 43 12.77 7.70 -21.50
C SER A 43 12.92 6.86 -20.23
N THR A 44 13.73 5.79 -20.31
CA THR A 44 14.10 4.95 -19.15
C THR A 44 12.91 4.20 -18.49
N SER A 45 11.86 3.90 -19.25
CA SER A 45 10.73 3.08 -18.79
C SER A 45 10.95 1.60 -19.11
N THR A 46 10.47 0.72 -18.22
CA THR A 46 10.34 -0.72 -18.49
C THR A 46 8.86 -1.12 -18.40
N ALA A 47 8.26 -1.48 -19.52
CA ALA A 47 6.88 -1.90 -19.65
C ALA A 47 6.80 -3.31 -20.24
N ILE A 48 6.47 -4.33 -19.44
CA ILE A 48 6.41 -5.71 -19.87
C ILE A 48 5.03 -6.30 -19.55
N GLY A 49 4.25 -6.58 -20.56
CA GLY A 49 2.89 -7.11 -20.43
C GLY A 49 1.91 -6.38 -21.35
N ILE A 50 0.74 -6.99 -21.56
CA ILE A 50 -0.33 -6.35 -22.32
C ILE A 50 -0.76 -5.07 -21.60
N SER A 51 -0.72 -3.94 -22.30
CA SER A 51 -1.10 -2.60 -21.83
C SER A 51 -0.34 -2.12 -20.57
N ALA A 52 0.86 -2.64 -20.29
CA ALA A 52 1.72 -2.08 -19.25
C ALA A 52 2.13 -0.65 -19.66
N LEU A 53 1.94 0.35 -18.77
CA LEU A 53 2.18 1.78 -18.99
C LEU A 53 1.55 2.31 -20.31
N SER A 54 0.41 1.79 -20.71
CA SER A 54 -0.17 2.08 -22.03
C SER A 54 -0.61 3.53 -22.22
N VAL A 55 -0.85 4.27 -21.13
CA VAL A 55 -1.30 5.69 -21.15
C VAL A 55 -0.16 6.66 -20.82
N GLN A 56 1.01 6.14 -20.36
CA GLN A 56 2.16 7.01 -20.05
C GLN A 56 2.47 7.89 -21.25
N ASN A 57 2.55 9.20 -21.02
CA ASN A 57 2.89 10.15 -22.09
C ASN A 57 3.56 11.42 -21.54
N PHE A 58 4.84 11.51 -21.74
CA PHE A 58 5.63 12.72 -21.49
C PHE A 58 5.77 13.51 -22.78
N THR A 59 5.28 14.74 -22.76
CA THR A 59 5.34 15.67 -23.89
C THR A 59 6.62 16.52 -23.91
N THR A 60 7.50 16.32 -22.96
CA THR A 60 8.86 16.85 -22.85
C THR A 60 9.83 15.73 -22.55
N ALA A 61 11.08 15.84 -22.99
CA ALA A 61 12.09 14.82 -22.72
C ALA A 61 12.24 14.60 -21.21
N THR A 62 11.82 13.43 -20.73
CA THR A 62 11.72 13.11 -19.30
C THR A 62 12.19 11.67 -19.06
N ASN A 63 13.07 11.49 -18.10
CA ASN A 63 13.39 10.16 -17.58
C ASN A 63 12.33 9.75 -16.55
N SER A 64 11.49 8.81 -16.89
CA SER A 64 10.37 8.40 -16.05
C SER A 64 10.77 7.48 -14.91
N PHE A 65 11.78 6.61 -15.14
CA PHE A 65 12.21 5.54 -14.23
C PHE A 65 11.06 4.66 -13.72
N ASN A 66 10.02 4.47 -14.54
CA ASN A 66 8.93 3.56 -14.24
C ASN A 66 9.27 2.13 -14.65
N THR A 67 8.97 1.18 -13.79
CA THR A 67 9.03 -0.25 -14.09
C THR A 67 7.64 -0.85 -13.89
N ALA A 68 7.03 -1.35 -14.96
CA ALA A 68 5.74 -2.02 -14.92
C ALA A 68 5.82 -3.39 -15.58
N VAL A 69 5.51 -4.43 -14.83
CA VAL A 69 5.55 -5.82 -15.30
C VAL A 69 4.24 -6.53 -14.95
N GLY A 70 3.43 -6.83 -15.93
CA GLY A 70 2.13 -7.50 -15.75
C GLY A 70 1.06 -6.95 -16.69
N TYR A 71 -0.06 -7.67 -16.77
CA TYR A 71 -1.25 -7.21 -17.48
C TYR A 71 -1.76 -5.91 -16.85
N THR A 72 -1.90 -4.84 -17.62
CA THR A 72 -2.32 -3.49 -17.20
C THR A 72 -1.54 -2.92 -15.99
N ALA A 73 -0.32 -3.38 -15.71
CA ALA A 73 0.50 -2.80 -14.67
C ALA A 73 0.76 -1.31 -14.99
N GLY A 74 0.32 -0.41 -14.10
CA GLY A 74 0.39 1.04 -14.33
C GLY A 74 -0.39 1.49 -15.56
N GLY A 75 -1.49 0.82 -15.92
CA GLY A 75 -2.23 1.06 -17.16
C GLY A 75 -2.71 2.50 -17.34
N SER A 76 -2.98 3.22 -16.26
CA SER A 76 -3.42 4.62 -16.25
C SER A 76 -2.30 5.63 -15.95
N VAL A 77 -1.06 5.19 -15.69
CA VAL A 77 0.06 6.12 -15.43
C VAL A 77 0.21 7.05 -16.63
N SER A 78 0.07 8.35 -16.39
CA SER A 78 0.22 9.38 -17.41
C SER A 78 1.59 10.08 -17.32
N THR A 79 1.85 10.77 -16.22
CA THR A 79 3.10 11.51 -15.98
C THR A 79 3.75 11.17 -14.63
N GLY A 80 3.22 10.18 -13.92
CA GLY A 80 3.86 9.66 -12.70
C GLY A 80 5.26 9.10 -12.98
N GLN A 81 6.19 9.28 -12.04
CA GLN A 81 7.58 8.87 -12.17
C GLN A 81 8.04 8.01 -10.99
N TYR A 82 9.14 7.29 -11.16
CA TYR A 82 9.78 6.49 -10.11
C TYR A 82 8.88 5.40 -9.52
N ASN A 83 7.95 4.86 -10.30
CA ASN A 83 7.05 3.80 -9.84
C ASN A 83 7.60 2.41 -10.20
N THR A 84 7.49 1.47 -9.27
CA THR A 84 7.75 0.05 -9.48
C THR A 84 6.44 -0.72 -9.32
N LEU A 85 5.87 -1.21 -10.42
CA LEU A 85 4.52 -1.80 -10.51
C LEU A 85 4.63 -3.21 -11.09
N ILE A 86 4.61 -4.24 -10.24
CA ILE A 86 4.84 -5.63 -10.66
C ILE A 86 3.64 -6.50 -10.26
N GLY A 87 2.92 -6.98 -11.22
CA GLY A 87 1.72 -7.80 -11.05
C GLY A 87 0.58 -7.34 -11.94
N GLY A 88 -0.36 -8.22 -12.23
CA GLY A 88 -1.56 -7.84 -12.98
C GLY A 88 -2.31 -6.74 -12.24
N SER A 89 -2.65 -5.65 -12.91
CA SER A 89 -3.32 -4.46 -12.36
C SER A 89 -2.62 -3.81 -11.15
N ALA A 90 -1.31 -4.00 -10.97
CA ALA A 90 -0.55 -3.28 -9.95
C ALA A 90 -0.50 -1.79 -10.32
N GLY A 91 -0.96 -0.91 -9.41
CA GLY A 91 -1.01 0.53 -9.64
C GLY A 91 -1.87 0.94 -10.85
N ASP A 92 -2.93 0.19 -11.16
CA ASP A 92 -3.71 0.34 -12.40
C ASP A 92 -4.34 1.72 -12.55
N SER A 93 -4.78 2.36 -11.45
CA SER A 93 -5.40 3.70 -11.49
C SER A 93 -4.41 4.85 -11.30
N LEU A 94 -3.13 4.58 -11.02
CA LEU A 94 -2.14 5.66 -10.88
C LEU A 94 -2.12 6.52 -12.14
N THR A 95 -2.21 7.82 -11.97
CA THR A 95 -2.13 8.79 -13.06
C THR A 95 -0.84 9.63 -12.97
N THR A 96 -0.76 10.51 -12.00
CA THR A 96 0.39 11.38 -11.73
C THR A 96 1.16 10.97 -10.48
N GLY A 97 0.68 9.97 -9.74
CA GLY A 97 1.32 9.47 -8.52
C GLY A 97 2.75 9.00 -8.77
N ALA A 98 3.67 9.36 -7.88
CA ALA A 98 5.08 9.10 -8.04
C ALA A 98 5.70 8.37 -6.83
N SER A 99 6.83 7.70 -7.06
CA SER A 99 7.58 7.01 -6.01
C SER A 99 6.78 5.94 -5.27
N ASN A 100 5.91 5.21 -5.99
CA ASN A 100 5.19 4.08 -5.44
C ASN A 100 5.89 2.76 -5.76
N THR A 101 5.83 1.83 -4.83
CA THR A 101 6.18 0.43 -5.06
C THR A 101 4.95 -0.43 -4.87
N ALA A 102 4.43 -1.04 -5.92
CA ALA A 102 3.30 -1.96 -5.90
C ALA A 102 3.73 -3.31 -6.49
N VAL A 103 3.79 -4.34 -5.68
CA VAL A 103 4.19 -5.70 -6.09
C VAL A 103 3.13 -6.71 -5.66
N GLY A 104 2.42 -7.28 -6.61
CA GLY A 104 1.34 -8.24 -6.39
C GLY A 104 0.12 -7.94 -7.25
N TYR A 105 -0.78 -8.92 -7.38
CA TYR A 105 -2.03 -8.71 -8.10
C TYR A 105 -2.84 -7.59 -7.45
N ALA A 106 -3.20 -6.57 -8.23
CA ALA A 106 -4.01 -5.43 -7.80
C ALA A 106 -3.48 -4.71 -6.53
N ALA A 107 -2.15 -4.77 -6.27
CA ALA A 107 -1.54 -3.95 -5.23
C ALA A 107 -1.64 -2.46 -5.63
N LEU A 108 -2.08 -1.60 -4.69
CA LEU A 108 -2.26 -0.15 -4.90
C LEU A 108 -3.12 0.18 -6.13
N ALA A 109 -4.19 -0.60 -6.38
CA ALA A 109 -4.93 -0.52 -7.64
C ALA A 109 -5.80 0.73 -7.78
N THR A 110 -6.20 1.39 -6.68
CA THR A 110 -7.17 2.51 -6.70
C THR A 110 -6.52 3.88 -6.53
N GLU A 111 -5.28 3.96 -6.04
CA GLU A 111 -4.55 5.23 -5.89
C GLU A 111 -4.36 5.92 -7.25
N ASP A 112 -4.69 7.20 -7.35
CA ASP A 112 -4.65 7.92 -8.64
C ASP A 112 -3.49 8.93 -8.77
N ALA A 113 -3.41 9.92 -7.90
CA ALA A 113 -2.54 11.09 -8.12
C ALA A 113 -1.40 11.24 -7.09
N HIS A 114 -1.38 10.44 -6.02
CA HIS A 114 -0.45 10.62 -4.91
C HIS A 114 0.57 9.48 -4.82
N GLY A 115 1.58 9.69 -4.00
CA GLY A 115 2.74 8.82 -4.02
C GLY A 115 3.26 8.38 -2.66
N GLN A 116 4.49 7.84 -2.74
CA GLN A 116 5.32 7.44 -1.61
C GLN A 116 4.73 6.29 -0.79
N ASN A 117 4.05 5.36 -1.48
CA ASN A 117 3.51 4.14 -0.87
C ASN A 117 4.32 2.91 -1.25
N THR A 118 4.42 1.96 -0.32
CA THR A 118 4.94 0.62 -0.56
C THR A 118 3.83 -0.39 -0.30
N ALA A 119 3.36 -1.07 -1.33
CA ALA A 119 2.32 -2.10 -1.30
C ALA A 119 2.88 -3.41 -1.88
N ILE A 120 3.17 -4.39 -1.05
CA ILE A 120 3.74 -5.68 -1.46
C ILE A 120 2.83 -6.82 -0.99
N GLY A 121 2.21 -7.49 -1.92
CA GLY A 121 1.23 -8.56 -1.67
C GLY A 121 -0.01 -8.39 -2.53
N SER A 122 -0.73 -9.50 -2.77
CA SER A 122 -1.99 -9.43 -3.48
C SER A 122 -2.95 -8.49 -2.73
N ARG A 123 -3.47 -7.48 -3.41
CA ARG A 123 -4.41 -6.46 -2.92
C ARG A 123 -3.92 -5.65 -1.70
N ALA A 124 -2.61 -5.58 -1.46
CA ALA A 124 -2.08 -4.65 -0.45
C ALA A 124 -2.44 -3.20 -0.84
N LEU A 125 -3.00 -2.40 0.10
CA LEU A 125 -3.51 -1.04 -0.10
C LEU A 125 -4.48 -0.91 -1.31
N TYR A 126 -5.32 -1.91 -1.51
CA TYR A 126 -6.17 -2.02 -2.70
C TYR A 126 -7.07 -0.79 -2.92
N THR A 127 -7.74 -0.29 -1.86
CA THR A 127 -8.71 0.82 -1.93
C THR A 127 -8.09 2.18 -1.61
N LEU A 128 -6.77 2.25 -1.41
CA LEU A 128 -6.14 3.53 -1.08
C LEU A 128 -6.36 4.52 -2.22
N ASN A 129 -6.89 5.69 -1.86
CA ASN A 129 -6.96 6.89 -2.70
C ASN A 129 -6.86 8.11 -1.77
N ALA A 130 -5.64 8.44 -1.41
CA ALA A 130 -5.36 9.49 -0.45
C ALA A 130 -5.38 10.86 -1.13
N GLY A 131 -5.90 11.89 -0.47
CA GLY A 131 -5.90 13.26 -1.02
C GLY A 131 -4.54 13.96 -0.97
N ALA A 132 -3.45 13.25 -0.61
CA ALA A 132 -2.07 13.73 -0.53
C ALA A 132 -1.11 12.52 -0.45
N ASP A 133 0.21 12.77 -0.58
CA ASP A 133 1.23 11.73 -0.36
C ASP A 133 1.04 11.06 1.00
N SER A 134 0.90 9.75 0.98
CA SER A 134 0.36 9.04 2.14
C SER A 134 1.39 8.27 2.97
N TYR A 135 2.57 7.97 2.41
CA TYR A 135 3.69 7.32 3.13
C TYR A 135 3.29 6.03 3.85
N ASN A 136 2.43 5.21 3.25
CA ASN A 136 2.07 3.93 3.83
C ASN A 136 3.01 2.82 3.38
N VAL A 137 3.29 1.89 4.29
CA VAL A 137 3.97 0.64 4.00
C VAL A 137 3.00 -0.50 4.31
N ALA A 138 2.63 -1.30 3.33
CA ALA A 138 1.81 -2.50 3.51
C ALA A 138 2.48 -3.71 2.84
N VAL A 139 2.75 -4.74 3.62
CA VAL A 139 3.39 -5.97 3.15
C VAL A 139 2.59 -7.19 3.62
N GLY A 140 1.97 -7.88 2.71
CA GLY A 140 1.14 -9.07 2.99
C GLY A 140 -0.11 -9.11 2.11
N ASN A 141 -0.70 -10.29 1.98
CA ASN A 141 -2.00 -10.41 1.30
C ASN A 141 -3.07 -9.62 2.07
N ASP A 142 -3.81 -8.76 1.38
CA ASP A 142 -4.84 -7.90 1.94
C ASP A 142 -4.36 -6.95 3.08
N ALA A 143 -3.05 -6.69 3.20
CA ALA A 143 -2.54 -5.72 4.17
C ALA A 143 -3.08 -4.32 3.85
N GLY A 144 -3.81 -3.71 4.81
CA GLY A 144 -4.46 -2.40 4.63
C GLY A 144 -5.51 -2.35 3.52
N TYR A 145 -6.19 -3.47 3.24
CA TYR A 145 -7.09 -3.65 2.09
C TYR A 145 -8.15 -2.55 1.93
N LEU A 146 -8.86 -2.18 3.00
CA LEU A 146 -9.93 -1.17 2.98
C LEU A 146 -9.43 0.26 3.24
N MET A 147 -8.12 0.47 3.31
CA MET A 147 -7.59 1.81 3.55
C MET A 147 -7.96 2.76 2.41
N THR A 148 -8.63 3.87 2.74
CA THR A 148 -9.03 4.89 1.76
C THR A 148 -8.11 6.11 1.82
N THR A 149 -8.06 6.81 2.96
CA THR A 149 -7.29 8.05 3.13
C THR A 149 -6.29 8.00 4.29
N GLY A 150 -6.12 6.81 4.92
CA GLY A 150 -5.14 6.61 5.99
C GLY A 150 -3.71 6.93 5.54
N THR A 151 -2.94 7.59 6.41
CA THR A 151 -1.56 7.99 6.09
C THR A 151 -0.56 7.55 7.14
N ARG A 152 0.69 7.33 6.71
CA ARG A 152 1.83 7.01 7.60
C ARG A 152 1.59 5.76 8.43
N ASN A 153 0.94 4.76 7.86
CA ASN A 153 0.76 3.46 8.48
C ASN A 153 1.87 2.49 8.06
N THR A 154 2.33 1.67 8.98
CA THR A 154 3.22 0.53 8.71
C THR A 154 2.46 -0.75 9.01
N ILE A 155 2.09 -1.50 7.98
CA ILE A 155 1.19 -2.65 8.04
C ILE A 155 1.90 -3.86 7.44
N ILE A 156 2.26 -4.85 8.25
CA ILE A 156 3.03 -6.01 7.79
C ILE A 156 2.40 -7.30 8.32
N GLY A 157 1.90 -8.11 7.41
CA GLY A 157 1.26 -9.39 7.72
C GLY A 157 -0.01 -9.58 6.90
N GLY A 158 -0.40 -10.82 6.65
CA GLY A 158 -1.67 -11.12 6.00
C GLY A 158 -2.84 -10.58 6.82
N LEU A 159 -3.77 -9.87 6.20
CA LEU A 159 -4.94 -9.25 6.86
C LEU A 159 -4.58 -8.26 7.99
N ALA A 160 -3.32 -7.81 8.07
CA ALA A 160 -2.96 -6.77 9.03
C ALA A 160 -3.65 -5.46 8.64
N GLY A 161 -4.30 -4.80 9.60
CA GLY A 161 -4.98 -3.52 9.39
C GLY A 161 -5.93 -3.48 8.20
N ASP A 162 -6.48 -4.62 7.79
CA ASP A 162 -7.27 -4.75 6.56
C ASP A 162 -8.58 -3.96 6.60
N ALA A 163 -9.14 -3.68 7.79
CA ALA A 163 -10.31 -2.82 7.96
C ALA A 163 -10.00 -1.33 8.14
N ILE A 164 -8.74 -0.93 8.28
CA ILE A 164 -8.39 0.48 8.44
C ILE A 164 -8.86 1.27 7.21
N THR A 165 -9.63 2.32 7.43
CA THR A 165 -10.08 3.22 6.35
C THR A 165 -9.33 4.56 6.38
N THR A 166 -9.53 5.37 7.41
CA THR A 166 -8.91 6.70 7.56
C THR A 166 -7.91 6.77 8.71
N GLY A 167 -7.78 5.70 9.51
CA GLY A 167 -6.81 5.62 10.61
C GLY A 167 -5.38 5.90 10.14
N ALA A 168 -4.64 6.69 10.91
CA ALA A 168 -3.31 7.14 10.52
C ALA A 168 -2.25 6.87 11.59
N LYS A 169 -0.98 6.76 11.16
CA LYS A 169 0.17 6.62 12.07
C LYS A 169 0.09 5.36 12.93
N ASN A 170 -0.48 4.27 12.39
CA ASN A 170 -0.52 2.99 13.06
C ASN A 170 0.66 2.11 12.64
N VAL A 171 1.10 1.26 13.55
CA VAL A 171 2.03 0.15 13.28
C VAL A 171 1.31 -1.15 13.58
N ALA A 172 1.04 -1.94 12.56
CA ALA A 172 0.41 -3.27 12.66
C ALA A 172 1.36 -4.31 12.04
N VAL A 173 1.99 -5.13 12.85
CA VAL A 173 2.96 -6.15 12.40
C VAL A 173 2.55 -7.51 12.95
N GLY A 174 2.12 -8.39 12.08
CA GLY A 174 1.61 -9.73 12.41
C GLY A 174 0.33 -10.04 11.65
N THR A 175 0.04 -11.31 11.44
CA THR A 175 -1.23 -11.74 10.83
C THR A 175 -2.39 -11.19 11.65
N SER A 176 -3.38 -10.58 11.01
CA SER A 176 -4.57 -9.99 11.64
C SER A 176 -4.30 -8.99 12.77
N ALA A 177 -3.09 -8.41 12.86
CA ALA A 177 -2.84 -7.30 13.78
C ALA A 177 -3.71 -6.10 13.40
N MET A 178 -4.48 -5.52 14.34
CA MET A 178 -5.44 -4.43 14.11
C MET A 178 -6.48 -4.70 13.00
N SER A 179 -6.88 -5.94 12.78
CA SER A 179 -7.71 -6.30 11.63
C SER A 179 -9.12 -5.70 11.65
N THR A 180 -9.64 -5.23 12.77
CA THR A 180 -10.96 -4.56 12.82
C THR A 180 -10.88 -3.05 13.07
N ASN A 181 -9.68 -2.49 13.19
CA ASN A 181 -9.51 -1.05 13.43
C ASN A 181 -9.93 -0.25 12.19
N ILE A 182 -11.00 0.52 12.27
CA ILE A 182 -11.52 1.30 11.13
C ILE A 182 -10.95 2.72 11.14
N LEU A 183 -11.10 3.45 12.25
CA LEU A 183 -10.84 4.89 12.36
C LEU A 183 -9.75 5.25 13.38
N GLY A 184 -9.33 4.28 14.22
CA GLY A 184 -8.35 4.51 15.28
C GLY A 184 -6.95 4.83 14.72
N SER A 185 -6.27 5.77 15.35
CA SER A 185 -4.94 6.24 14.95
C SER A 185 -3.91 6.08 16.07
N ARG A 186 -2.61 6.12 15.71
CA ARG A 186 -1.47 6.21 16.64
C ARG A 186 -1.34 5.01 17.58
N SER A 187 -1.72 3.83 17.14
CA SER A 187 -1.52 2.59 17.91
C SER A 187 -0.39 1.74 17.34
N VAL A 188 0.23 0.95 18.20
CA VAL A 188 1.28 -0.01 17.86
C VAL A 188 0.80 -1.41 18.22
N ALA A 189 0.68 -2.30 17.26
CA ALA A 189 0.36 -3.71 17.44
C ALA A 189 1.44 -4.56 16.78
N VAL A 190 2.19 -5.31 17.55
CA VAL A 190 3.24 -6.20 17.07
C VAL A 190 3.00 -7.61 17.61
N GLY A 191 2.61 -8.50 16.74
CA GLY A 191 2.26 -9.89 17.06
C GLY A 191 1.03 -10.33 16.28
N ASP A 192 0.91 -11.63 16.03
CA ASP A 192 -0.32 -12.20 15.48
C ASP A 192 -1.51 -11.82 16.37
N SER A 193 -2.57 -11.30 15.78
CA SER A 193 -3.81 -10.85 16.45
C SER A 193 -3.62 -9.81 17.57
N ALA A 194 -2.50 -9.08 17.59
CA ALA A 194 -2.33 -7.97 18.54
C ALA A 194 -3.34 -6.86 18.21
N LEU A 195 -4.08 -6.34 19.19
CA LEU A 195 -5.16 -5.35 19.05
C LEU A 195 -6.17 -5.73 17.95
N ALA A 196 -6.44 -7.02 17.76
CA ALA A 196 -7.26 -7.50 16.63
C ALA A 196 -8.67 -6.90 16.62
N THR A 197 -9.28 -6.64 17.79
CA THR A 197 -10.63 -6.09 17.90
C THR A 197 -10.68 -4.58 18.15
N GLN A 198 -9.52 -3.90 18.20
CA GLN A 198 -9.51 -2.45 18.40
C GLN A 198 -10.36 -1.77 17.32
N ASN A 199 -11.35 -1.02 17.76
CA ASN A 199 -12.23 -0.32 16.84
C ASN A 199 -12.98 0.83 17.53
N SER A 200 -12.61 2.06 17.25
CA SER A 200 -13.37 3.21 17.75
C SER A 200 -14.47 3.61 16.77
N ALA A 201 -15.62 4.03 17.29
CA ALA A 201 -16.75 4.50 16.49
C ALA A 201 -16.49 5.87 15.82
N THR A 202 -15.46 6.58 16.24
CA THR A 202 -15.07 7.89 15.75
C THR A 202 -13.56 7.94 15.50
N ALA A 203 -13.11 8.86 14.67
CA ALA A 203 -11.69 9.06 14.42
C ALA A 203 -11.02 9.66 15.67
N VAL A 204 -10.27 8.83 16.38
CA VAL A 204 -9.56 9.19 17.61
C VAL A 204 -8.13 8.67 17.62
N ASP A 205 -7.28 9.35 18.36
CA ASP A 205 -5.93 8.89 18.68
C ASP A 205 -6.03 7.90 19.85
N MET A 206 -5.83 6.62 19.58
CA MET A 206 -5.99 5.55 20.57
C MET A 206 -4.78 5.43 21.52
N TYR A 207 -3.57 5.65 20.99
CA TYR A 207 -2.31 5.52 21.71
C TYR A 207 -2.10 4.17 22.43
N ASN A 208 -2.69 3.10 21.94
CA ASN A 208 -2.45 1.76 22.48
C ASN A 208 -1.12 1.21 21.95
N THR A 209 -0.36 0.56 22.83
CA THR A 209 0.82 -0.21 22.47
C THR A 209 0.63 -1.65 22.91
N ALA A 210 0.56 -2.59 21.97
CA ALA A 210 0.45 -4.02 22.24
C ALA A 210 1.56 -4.79 21.53
N VAL A 211 2.36 -5.53 22.27
CA VAL A 211 3.47 -6.34 21.74
C VAL A 211 3.38 -7.76 22.29
N GLY A 212 3.13 -8.72 21.43
CA GLY A 212 2.96 -10.13 21.75
C GLY A 212 1.80 -10.76 20.98
N HIS A 213 1.84 -12.09 20.78
CA HIS A 213 0.72 -12.85 20.23
C HIS A 213 -0.54 -12.61 21.08
N GLY A 214 -1.64 -12.17 20.47
CA GLY A 214 -2.90 -11.91 21.15
C GLY A 214 -2.86 -10.78 22.20
N ALA A 215 -1.79 -9.98 22.25
CA ALA A 215 -1.69 -8.87 23.20
C ALA A 215 -2.81 -7.86 22.94
N GLY A 216 -3.65 -7.59 23.95
CA GLY A 216 -4.80 -6.70 23.85
C GLY A 216 -5.83 -7.13 22.80
N SER A 217 -5.94 -8.42 22.50
CA SER A 217 -6.78 -8.90 21.39
C SER A 217 -8.28 -8.57 21.57
N ALA A 218 -8.76 -8.38 22.80
CA ALA A 218 -10.15 -7.98 23.07
C ALA A 218 -10.34 -6.45 23.21
N VAL A 219 -9.26 -5.64 23.18
CA VAL A 219 -9.38 -4.18 23.28
C VAL A 219 -10.24 -3.66 22.13
N THR A 220 -11.31 -2.96 22.48
CA THR A 220 -12.23 -2.33 21.51
C THR A 220 -12.05 -0.82 21.48
N THR A 221 -12.56 -0.12 22.47
CA THR A 221 -12.56 1.36 22.55
C THR A 221 -11.56 1.91 23.56
N GLY A 222 -10.94 1.06 24.41
CA GLY A 222 -9.95 1.47 25.37
C GLY A 222 -8.75 2.17 24.74
N ILE A 223 -8.27 3.23 25.38
CA ILE A 223 -7.17 4.08 24.90
C ILE A 223 -5.99 4.12 25.87
N GLN A 224 -4.82 4.53 25.37
CA GLN A 224 -3.61 4.78 26.16
C GLN A 224 -3.09 3.56 26.95
N ASN A 225 -3.40 2.34 26.48
CA ASN A 225 -2.94 1.12 27.13
C ASN A 225 -1.54 0.70 26.66
N THR A 226 -0.72 0.21 27.59
CA THR A 226 0.59 -0.40 27.32
C THR A 226 0.54 -1.89 27.68
N ILE A 227 0.53 -2.77 26.68
CA ILE A 227 0.27 -4.20 26.82
C ILE A 227 1.43 -4.97 26.17
N VAL A 228 2.28 -5.59 26.97
CA VAL A 228 3.47 -6.30 26.49
C VAL A 228 3.55 -7.72 27.06
N GLY A 229 3.47 -8.69 26.20
CA GLY A 229 3.50 -10.12 26.55
C GLY A 229 2.45 -10.90 25.76
N GLY A 230 2.72 -12.18 25.50
CA GLY A 230 1.72 -13.05 24.87
C GLY A 230 0.46 -13.12 25.73
N LEU A 231 -0.72 -12.92 25.13
CA LEU A 231 -2.03 -12.90 25.78
C LEU A 231 -2.13 -11.91 26.98
N ALA A 232 -1.25 -10.90 27.04
CA ALA A 232 -1.39 -9.83 28.01
C ALA A 232 -2.62 -8.98 27.64
N GLY A 233 -3.44 -8.60 28.61
CA GLY A 233 -4.65 -7.77 28.42
C GLY A 233 -5.64 -8.32 27.41
N ASP A 234 -5.64 -9.60 27.15
CA ASP A 234 -6.46 -10.24 26.11
C ASP A 234 -7.98 -10.28 26.45
N ALA A 235 -8.34 -9.96 27.68
CA ALA A 235 -9.74 -9.76 28.10
C ALA A 235 -10.12 -8.28 28.27
N LEU A 236 -9.17 -7.35 28.23
CA LEU A 236 -9.43 -5.92 28.38
C LEU A 236 -10.20 -5.40 27.18
N THR A 237 -11.32 -4.72 27.38
CA THR A 237 -12.18 -4.22 26.30
C THR A 237 -12.12 -2.70 26.13
N ASP A 238 -12.60 -1.95 27.11
CA ASP A 238 -12.81 -0.50 27.07
C ASP A 238 -12.03 0.29 28.15
N GLY A 239 -11.25 -0.42 28.97
CA GLY A 239 -10.42 0.22 30.00
C GLY A 239 -9.30 1.08 29.42
N ASP A 240 -9.05 2.23 30.02
CA ASP A 240 -8.07 3.21 29.62
C ASP A 240 -6.82 3.23 30.51
N ALA A 241 -5.70 3.66 29.96
CA ALA A 241 -4.46 3.95 30.67
C ALA A 241 -3.86 2.75 31.46
N ASN A 242 -4.18 1.52 31.06
CA ASN A 242 -3.68 0.33 31.73
C ASN A 242 -2.26 -0.04 31.32
N THR A 243 -1.49 -0.62 32.22
CA THR A 243 -0.18 -1.21 31.93
C THR A 243 -0.20 -2.70 32.28
N ALA A 244 -0.08 -3.56 31.27
CA ALA A 244 0.06 -5.01 31.42
C ALA A 244 1.41 -5.48 30.88
N LEU A 245 2.27 -6.04 31.72
CA LEU A 245 3.59 -6.51 31.35
C LEU A 245 3.80 -7.97 31.80
N GLY A 246 4.00 -8.84 30.85
CA GLY A 246 4.23 -10.27 31.10
C GLY A 246 3.20 -11.17 30.42
N TYR A 247 3.54 -12.45 30.27
CA TYR A 247 2.63 -13.46 29.71
C TYR A 247 1.34 -13.52 30.54
N THR A 248 0.16 -13.41 29.87
CA THR A 248 -1.18 -13.38 30.48
C THR A 248 -1.37 -12.32 31.59
N ALA A 249 -0.55 -11.28 31.65
CA ALA A 249 -0.77 -10.18 32.58
C ALA A 249 -2.12 -9.50 32.26
N MET A 250 -2.97 -9.25 33.27
CA MET A 250 -4.31 -8.65 33.13
C MET A 250 -5.29 -9.44 32.24
N SER A 251 -5.10 -10.74 32.01
CA SER A 251 -5.97 -11.54 31.15
C SER A 251 -7.37 -11.82 31.72
N ALA A 252 -7.65 -11.44 32.97
CA ALA A 252 -8.98 -11.55 33.60
C ALA A 252 -9.65 -10.18 33.82
N VAL A 253 -9.02 -9.07 33.45
CA VAL A 253 -9.56 -7.72 33.58
C VAL A 253 -10.31 -7.36 32.30
N VAL A 254 -11.60 -7.14 32.39
CA VAL A 254 -12.46 -6.80 31.26
C VAL A 254 -12.55 -5.29 31.06
N THR A 255 -12.75 -4.56 32.15
CA THR A 255 -12.85 -3.09 32.20
C THR A 255 -12.04 -2.60 33.39
N GLY A 256 -11.41 -1.47 33.27
CA GLY A 256 -10.65 -0.84 34.34
C GLY A 256 -9.78 0.28 33.83
N ASP A 257 -9.72 1.35 34.61
CA ASP A 257 -8.83 2.47 34.34
C ASP A 257 -7.72 2.42 35.38
N GLY A 258 -6.44 2.47 34.92
CA GLY A 258 -5.37 2.10 35.81
C GLY A 258 -4.27 3.08 35.99
#